data_71547ad6a89b80c6a9836842d96b9d0b
#
_entry.id   71547ad6a89b80c6a9836842d96b9d0b
#
_cell.length_a   1.000
_cell.length_b   1.000
_cell.length_c   1.000
_cell.angle_alpha   90.00
_cell.angle_beta   90.00
_cell.angle_gamma   90.00
#
_symmetry.space_group_name_H-M   'P 1'
#
loop_
_entity.id
_entity.type
_entity.pdbx_description
1 polymer ?
#
loop_
_entity_poly.entity_id
_entity_poly.type
_entity_poly.pdbx_seq_one_letter_code
_entity_poly.pdbx_strand_id
1 'polypeptide(L)'
;SKVLQADLEEEEARVLRSGPIVYLDRVPLVEGVFDFDLVVENNVTREYGRSEIRVSVPPPWPSDLQSSPTLLLWNVYTDDEYKVYNEHYPFQVGPYAMIPALDNSFYTDDGIYIFRQIYLPENYEEKIVLTYQLENDAGIVIQRTEYTDITKADDRGILDHGTRINITDVAPGEYRLFVDVENDTRDREAFDITLRDPSSEISQPFIHTAPGPPPTDPDFALDRAHQLRTLGKIDEALPLLEEALTRVNDKELVELQIDLLMDAGRFDEVRDVLGPLLVEDPSNVTMLKVIALANANLGNHWDSIRYYERVRIVEEE
;
A
#
# COMPACT_ATOMS: atom_id res chain seq x y z
N SER A 1 2.17 13.15 8.45
CA SER A 1 3.50 12.70 8.94
C SER A 1 3.34 11.81 10.15
N LYS A 2 3.96 10.62 10.14
CA LYS A 2 3.97 9.71 11.29
C LYS A 2 5.24 9.95 12.11
N VAL A 3 5.11 10.08 13.43
CA VAL A 3 6.25 10.16 14.35
C VAL A 3 6.41 8.80 14.98
N LEU A 4 7.59 8.21 14.83
CA LEU A 4 7.95 6.96 15.49
C LEU A 4 8.44 7.29 16.91
N GLN A 5 7.72 6.82 17.89
CA GLN A 5 8.14 6.87 19.28
C GLN A 5 8.02 5.47 19.88
N ALA A 6 9.11 4.93 20.37
CA ALA A 6 9.12 3.65 21.04
C ALA A 6 9.79 3.79 22.40
N ASP A 7 9.13 3.29 23.44
CA ASP A 7 9.73 3.06 24.75
C ASP A 7 10.38 1.69 24.71
N LEU A 8 11.72 1.68 24.66
CA LEU A 8 12.52 0.47 24.46
C LEU A 8 13.13 0.00 25.78
N GLU A 9 13.14 -1.30 25.98
CA GLU A 9 13.96 -1.92 27.02
C GLU A 9 15.46 -1.79 26.69
N GLU A 10 16.34 -1.94 27.69
CA GLU A 10 17.79 -1.72 27.52
C GLU A 10 18.41 -2.64 26.46
N GLU A 11 17.92 -3.88 26.33
CA GLU A 11 18.35 -4.85 25.33
C GLU A 11 17.93 -4.41 23.92
N GLU A 12 16.70 -3.97 23.74
CA GLU A 12 16.18 -3.45 22.46
C GLU A 12 16.91 -2.18 22.04
N ALA A 13 17.16 -1.26 23.00
CA ALA A 13 17.99 -0.08 22.75
C ALA A 13 19.41 -0.40 22.33
N ARG A 14 19.97 -1.54 22.77
CA ARG A 14 21.29 -2.01 22.35
C ARG A 14 21.26 -2.51 20.91
N VAL A 15 20.26 -3.31 20.52
CA VAL A 15 20.07 -3.78 19.15
C VAL A 15 19.91 -2.58 18.20
N LEU A 16 19.12 -1.59 18.58
CA LEU A 16 18.89 -0.36 17.81
C LEU A 16 20.16 0.46 17.54
N ARG A 17 21.15 0.39 18.46
CA ARG A 17 22.44 1.09 18.32
C ARG A 17 23.45 0.33 17.43
N SER A 18 23.24 -0.96 17.23
CA SER A 18 24.18 -1.84 16.55
C SER A 18 23.75 -2.25 15.13
N GLY A 19 22.49 -2.02 14.76
CA GLY A 19 21.94 -2.46 13.48
C GLY A 19 21.06 -1.40 12.79
N PRO A 20 20.64 -1.66 11.56
CA PRO A 20 19.71 -0.78 10.85
C PRO A 20 18.31 -0.83 11.49
N ILE A 21 17.63 0.31 11.44
CA ILE A 21 16.22 0.41 11.82
C ILE A 21 15.39 0.26 10.54
N VAL A 22 14.42 -0.62 10.56
CA VAL A 22 13.48 -0.84 9.48
C VAL A 22 12.08 -0.45 9.93
N TYR A 23 11.47 0.41 9.16
CA TYR A 23 10.08 0.79 9.33
C TYR A 23 9.24 0.15 8.22
N LEU A 24 8.26 -0.64 8.63
CA LEU A 24 7.30 -1.27 7.72
C LEU A 24 5.93 -0.63 7.91
N ASP A 25 5.35 -0.16 6.82
CA ASP A 25 4.00 0.42 6.80
C ASP A 25 3.22 -0.09 5.60
N ARG A 26 1.91 0.01 5.67
CA ARG A 26 0.97 -0.38 4.63
C ARG A 26 0.15 0.83 4.20
N VAL A 27 0.23 1.17 2.93
CA VAL A 27 -0.57 2.23 2.32
C VAL A 27 -1.49 1.59 1.29
N PRO A 28 -2.82 1.76 1.39
CA PRO A 28 -3.74 1.28 0.37
C PRO A 28 -3.52 2.08 -0.92
N LEU A 29 -3.38 1.39 -2.05
CA LEU A 29 -3.25 2.02 -3.36
C LEU A 29 -4.42 1.58 -4.25
N VAL A 30 -4.96 2.53 -5.02
CA VAL A 30 -5.84 2.24 -6.16
C VAL A 30 -4.99 1.98 -7.40
N GLU A 31 -5.61 1.50 -8.50
CA GLU A 31 -4.92 1.40 -9.78
C GLU A 31 -4.39 2.76 -10.25
N GLY A 32 -3.19 2.79 -10.79
CA GLY A 32 -2.55 4.03 -11.25
C GLY A 32 -1.04 4.04 -11.07
N VAL A 33 -0.44 5.19 -11.35
CA VAL A 33 1.00 5.42 -11.15
C VAL A 33 1.19 6.47 -10.07
N PHE A 34 1.98 6.12 -9.05
CA PHE A 34 2.22 6.95 -7.87
C PHE A 34 3.70 7.24 -7.71
N ASP A 35 4.04 8.49 -7.43
CA ASP A 35 5.38 8.89 -7.02
C ASP A 35 5.37 9.11 -5.50
N PHE A 36 6.12 8.30 -4.77
CA PHE A 36 6.30 8.40 -3.33
C PHE A 36 7.57 9.18 -3.02
N ASP A 37 7.43 10.20 -2.20
CA ASP A 37 8.54 10.96 -1.63
C ASP A 37 8.66 10.60 -0.14
N LEU A 38 9.65 9.78 0.17
CA LEU A 38 9.91 9.30 1.52
C LEU A 38 10.96 10.20 2.19
N VAL A 39 10.58 10.84 3.27
CA VAL A 39 11.48 11.67 4.08
C VAL A 39 11.57 11.09 5.49
N VAL A 40 12.76 10.76 5.92
CA VAL A 40 13.06 10.34 7.28
C VAL A 40 13.89 11.42 7.96
N GLU A 41 13.40 12.01 9.02
CA GLU A 41 14.08 13.05 9.80
C GLU A 41 14.39 12.54 11.20
N ASN A 42 15.62 12.76 11.64
CA ASN A 42 16.02 12.59 13.02
C ASN A 42 15.64 13.88 13.80
N ASN A 43 14.61 13.79 14.64
CA ASN A 43 14.09 14.95 15.38
C ASN A 43 15.10 15.57 16.37
N VAL A 44 16.16 14.85 16.73
CA VAL A 44 17.19 15.33 17.65
C VAL A 44 18.32 16.02 16.89
N THR A 45 18.88 15.36 15.87
CA THR A 45 20.02 15.91 15.10
C THR A 45 19.59 16.79 13.93
N ARG A 46 18.31 16.72 13.53
CA ARG A 46 17.76 17.41 12.34
C ARG A 46 18.36 16.93 11.01
N GLU A 47 19.07 15.83 11.03
CA GLU A 47 19.50 15.16 9.82
C GLU A 47 18.32 14.47 9.15
N TYR A 48 18.29 14.46 7.83
CA TYR A 48 17.23 13.78 7.08
C TYR A 48 17.79 13.02 5.89
N GLY A 49 17.10 11.94 5.56
CA GLY A 49 17.25 11.20 4.31
C GLY A 49 16.00 11.35 3.47
N ARG A 50 16.16 11.39 2.14
CA ARG A 50 15.06 11.45 1.18
C ARG A 50 15.23 10.36 0.13
N SER A 51 14.14 9.68 -0.22
CA SER A 51 14.08 8.72 -1.31
C SER A 51 12.80 8.92 -2.11
N GLU A 52 12.89 8.85 -3.42
CA GLU A 52 11.76 8.91 -4.34
C GLU A 52 11.56 7.53 -4.97
N ILE A 53 10.33 7.04 -4.93
CA ILE A 53 9.96 5.72 -5.47
C ILE A 53 8.72 5.88 -6.33
N ARG A 54 8.79 5.38 -7.57
CA ARG A 54 7.63 5.28 -8.46
C ARG A 54 7.03 3.88 -8.37
N VAL A 55 5.73 3.81 -8.07
CA VAL A 55 4.96 2.57 -7.99
C VAL A 55 3.86 2.60 -9.04
N SER A 56 3.77 1.55 -9.85
CA SER A 56 2.66 1.33 -10.78
C SER A 56 1.79 0.20 -10.26
N VAL A 57 0.52 0.50 -10.02
CA VAL A 57 -0.50 -0.48 -9.65
C VAL A 57 -1.33 -0.79 -10.87
N PRO A 58 -1.29 -2.01 -11.42
CA PRO A 58 -2.08 -2.37 -12.59
C PRO A 58 -3.59 -2.32 -12.29
N PRO A 59 -4.44 -2.06 -13.29
CA PRO A 59 -5.87 -2.27 -13.18
C PRO A 59 -6.18 -3.77 -13.01
N PRO A 60 -7.36 -4.12 -12.48
CA PRO A 60 -7.88 -5.47 -12.64
C PRO A 60 -7.94 -5.83 -14.13
N TRP A 61 -7.49 -7.05 -14.48
CA TRP A 61 -7.47 -7.52 -15.86
C TRP A 61 -6.76 -6.55 -16.83
N PRO A 62 -5.42 -6.33 -16.67
CA PRO A 62 -4.68 -5.45 -17.55
C PRO A 62 -4.71 -5.96 -19.01
N SER A 63 -4.35 -5.10 -19.97
CA SER A 63 -4.28 -5.50 -21.39
C SER A 63 -3.21 -6.54 -21.68
N ASP A 64 -2.15 -6.54 -20.89
CA ASP A 64 -0.98 -7.41 -21.04
C ASP A 64 -0.63 -8.03 -19.68
N LEU A 65 0.05 -9.19 -19.71
CA LEU A 65 0.56 -9.82 -18.50
C LEU A 65 1.50 -8.84 -17.77
N GLN A 66 1.23 -8.63 -16.49
CA GLN A 66 2.05 -7.78 -15.63
C GLN A 66 2.33 -8.49 -14.30
N SER A 67 3.39 -8.08 -13.62
CA SER A 67 3.65 -8.57 -12.27
C SER A 67 4.03 -7.44 -11.31
N SER A 68 3.85 -7.68 -10.01
CA SER A 68 4.43 -6.82 -8.97
C SER A 68 5.95 -6.92 -8.98
N PRO A 69 6.68 -5.99 -8.36
CA PRO A 69 8.07 -6.23 -7.99
C PRO A 69 8.22 -7.53 -7.18
N THR A 70 9.32 -8.22 -7.39
CA THR A 70 9.67 -9.42 -6.62
C THR A 70 10.00 -9.05 -5.18
N LEU A 71 9.41 -9.74 -4.24
CA LEU A 71 9.74 -9.65 -2.83
C LEU A 71 10.59 -10.86 -2.43
N LEU A 72 11.82 -10.61 -1.98
CA LEU A 72 12.68 -11.62 -1.38
C LEU A 72 12.40 -11.70 0.12
N LEU A 73 12.28 -12.92 0.65
CA LEU A 73 11.85 -13.15 2.02
C LEU A 73 12.83 -14.06 2.74
N TRP A 74 13.10 -13.76 4.00
CA TRP A 74 13.83 -14.66 4.89
C TRP A 74 12.98 -15.86 5.30
N ASN A 75 11.67 -15.62 5.55
CA ASN A 75 10.78 -16.70 5.98
C ASN A 75 9.32 -16.39 5.64
N VAL A 76 8.51 -17.46 5.65
CA VAL A 76 7.07 -17.40 5.48
C VAL A 76 6.45 -18.27 6.58
N TYR A 77 5.60 -17.65 7.40
CA TYR A 77 4.88 -18.32 8.48
C TYR A 77 3.41 -18.51 8.12
N THR A 78 2.82 -19.55 8.63
CA THR A 78 1.37 -19.72 8.57
C THR A 78 0.68 -18.94 9.68
N ASP A 79 -0.59 -18.61 9.50
CA ASP A 79 -1.41 -17.83 10.43
C ASP A 79 -1.38 -18.40 11.88
N ASP A 80 -1.35 -19.73 12.02
CA ASP A 80 -1.30 -20.38 13.34
C ASP A 80 0.03 -20.20 14.08
N GLU A 81 1.13 -20.07 13.35
CA GLU A 81 2.46 -19.81 13.89
C GLU A 81 2.69 -18.32 14.21
N TYR A 82 2.02 -17.44 13.47
CA TYR A 82 2.23 -15.99 13.52
C TYR A 82 1.22 -15.22 14.38
N LYS A 83 0.06 -15.79 14.70
CA LYS A 83 -0.98 -15.19 15.57
C LYS A 83 -0.45 -14.67 16.93
N VAL A 84 0.73 -15.10 17.33
CA VAL A 84 1.41 -14.64 18.53
C VAL A 84 1.99 -13.23 18.37
N TYR A 85 2.19 -12.73 17.14
CA TYR A 85 3.02 -11.53 16.91
C TYR A 85 2.30 -10.28 16.40
N ASN A 86 1.29 -10.34 15.57
CA ASN A 86 0.55 -9.12 15.19
C ASN A 86 -0.62 -9.36 14.21
N GLU A 87 -1.84 -8.95 14.57
CA GLU A 87 -3.03 -9.00 13.69
C GLU A 87 -2.95 -8.04 12.47
N HIS A 88 -1.93 -7.17 12.41
CA HIS A 88 -1.79 -6.10 11.42
C HIS A 88 -0.44 -6.09 10.70
N TYR A 89 0.18 -7.26 10.53
CA TYR A 89 1.46 -7.33 9.83
C TYR A 89 1.31 -6.94 8.35
N PRO A 90 2.11 -5.97 7.83
CA PRO A 90 1.89 -5.41 6.50
C PRO A 90 2.14 -6.39 5.34
N PHE A 91 2.96 -7.42 5.55
CA PHE A 91 3.27 -8.43 4.54
C PHE A 91 2.51 -9.73 4.80
N GLN A 92 1.19 -9.64 4.89
CA GLN A 92 0.31 -10.79 5.01
C GLN A 92 -0.50 -10.98 3.74
N VAL A 93 -0.46 -12.20 3.19
CA VAL A 93 -1.24 -12.61 2.01
C VAL A 93 -1.97 -13.90 2.35
N GLY A 94 -3.29 -13.83 2.44
CA GLY A 94 -4.11 -14.92 2.92
C GLY A 94 -3.64 -15.40 4.32
N PRO A 95 -3.38 -16.71 4.52
CA PRO A 95 -2.91 -17.25 5.80
C PRO A 95 -1.38 -17.11 6.01
N TYR A 96 -0.66 -16.46 5.11
CA TYR A 96 0.80 -16.40 5.14
C TYR A 96 1.29 -15.03 5.58
N ALA A 97 2.12 -14.99 6.63
CA ALA A 97 2.91 -13.84 7.01
C ALA A 97 4.33 -13.96 6.46
N MET A 98 4.77 -12.95 5.71
CA MET A 98 6.02 -12.95 4.97
C MET A 98 7.03 -12.00 5.62
N ILE A 99 8.25 -12.46 5.90
CA ILE A 99 9.32 -11.64 6.48
C ILE A 99 10.28 -11.20 5.36
N PRO A 100 10.24 -9.92 4.93
CA PRO A 100 11.12 -9.45 3.86
C PRO A 100 12.59 -9.54 4.21
N ALA A 101 13.41 -9.93 3.24
CA ALA A 101 14.87 -9.89 3.33
C ALA A 101 15.34 -8.48 2.99
N LEU A 102 15.73 -7.73 4.02
CA LEU A 102 15.97 -6.29 3.91
C LEU A 102 17.35 -5.94 3.34
N ASP A 103 18.32 -6.86 3.47
CA ASP A 103 19.69 -6.71 2.96
C ASP A 103 20.08 -7.79 1.94
N ASN A 104 19.11 -8.59 1.51
CA ASN A 104 19.28 -9.73 0.61
C ASN A 104 20.38 -10.72 1.08
N SER A 105 20.62 -10.81 2.39
CA SER A 105 21.53 -11.79 3.00
C SER A 105 20.76 -13.01 3.49
N PHE A 106 21.26 -14.20 3.18
CA PHE A 106 20.63 -15.48 3.52
C PHE A 106 21.66 -16.46 4.06
N TYR A 107 21.26 -17.33 4.97
CA TYR A 107 22.11 -18.44 5.39
C TYR A 107 22.04 -19.60 4.39
N THR A 108 23.16 -20.29 4.18
CA THR A 108 23.24 -21.40 3.22
C THR A 108 22.41 -22.62 3.61
N ASP A 109 22.02 -22.79 4.88
CA ASP A 109 21.13 -23.85 5.36
C ASP A 109 19.64 -23.46 5.27
N ASP A 110 19.35 -22.19 4.98
CA ASP A 110 18.00 -21.70 4.71
C ASP A 110 17.62 -21.86 3.23
N GLY A 111 16.58 -21.19 2.81
CA GLY A 111 16.19 -21.02 1.42
C GLY A 111 15.92 -19.56 1.13
N ILE A 112 15.98 -19.18 -0.12
CA ILE A 112 15.49 -17.88 -0.55
C ILE A 112 13.99 -18.03 -0.89
N TYR A 113 13.12 -17.44 -0.08
CA TYR A 113 11.72 -17.37 -0.43
C TYR A 113 11.48 -16.19 -1.34
N ILE A 114 10.67 -16.39 -2.36
CA ILE A 114 10.35 -15.39 -3.38
C ILE A 114 8.83 -15.29 -3.46
N PHE A 115 8.33 -14.07 -3.44
CA PHE A 115 6.91 -13.79 -3.63
C PHE A 115 6.72 -12.69 -4.67
N ARG A 116 5.68 -12.84 -5.50
CA ARG A 116 5.15 -11.79 -6.37
C ARG A 116 3.70 -12.03 -6.70
N GLN A 117 3.01 -10.97 -7.07
CA GLN A 117 1.67 -11.03 -7.65
C GLN A 117 1.76 -10.92 -9.16
N ILE A 118 0.97 -11.71 -9.87
CA ILE A 118 0.87 -11.71 -11.32
C ILE A 118 -0.55 -11.30 -11.69
N TYR A 119 -0.66 -10.28 -12.53
CA TYR A 119 -1.92 -9.70 -12.99
C TYR A 119 -2.22 -10.22 -14.39
N LEU A 120 -3.27 -11.01 -14.51
CA LEU A 120 -3.64 -11.68 -15.75
C LEU A 120 -4.48 -10.76 -16.63
N PRO A 121 -4.22 -10.74 -17.96
CA PRO A 121 -5.18 -10.19 -18.92
C PRO A 121 -6.52 -10.92 -18.87
N GLU A 122 -7.59 -10.25 -19.29
CA GLU A 122 -8.90 -10.89 -19.40
C GLU A 122 -8.86 -12.07 -20.37
N ASN A 123 -9.43 -13.20 -19.96
CA ASN A 123 -9.44 -14.47 -20.73
C ASN A 123 -8.03 -15.03 -21.04
N TYR A 124 -7.07 -14.80 -20.18
CA TYR A 124 -5.74 -15.39 -20.30
C TYR A 124 -5.79 -16.91 -20.12
N GLU A 125 -5.32 -17.68 -21.11
CA GLU A 125 -5.38 -19.15 -21.13
C GLU A 125 -3.98 -19.81 -21.19
N GLU A 126 -2.92 -19.00 -21.37
CA GLU A 126 -1.57 -19.52 -21.49
C GLU A 126 -1.00 -19.90 -20.11
N LYS A 127 -0.01 -20.79 -20.11
CA LYS A 127 0.75 -21.09 -18.91
C LYS A 127 1.76 -20.00 -18.66
N ILE A 128 1.86 -19.57 -17.40
CA ILE A 128 2.90 -18.65 -16.99
C ILE A 128 4.15 -19.45 -16.63
N VAL A 129 5.27 -19.05 -17.22
CA VAL A 129 6.58 -19.63 -16.97
C VAL A 129 7.42 -18.66 -16.17
N LEU A 130 7.90 -19.10 -14.99
CA LEU A 130 8.82 -18.32 -14.17
C LEU A 130 10.18 -18.99 -14.17
N THR A 131 11.22 -18.20 -14.40
CA THR A 131 12.60 -18.68 -14.39
C THR A 131 13.39 -17.95 -13.31
N TYR A 132 14.07 -18.74 -12.47
CA TYR A 132 14.96 -18.27 -11.42
C TYR A 132 16.36 -18.72 -11.74
N GLN A 133 17.33 -17.81 -11.66
CA GLN A 133 18.72 -18.10 -11.98
C GLN A 133 19.63 -17.44 -10.95
N LEU A 134 20.38 -18.24 -10.19
CA LEU A 134 21.40 -17.76 -9.27
C LEU A 134 22.76 -17.93 -9.95
N GLU A 135 23.52 -16.85 -10.02
CA GLU A 135 24.82 -16.78 -10.68
C GLU A 135 25.89 -16.26 -9.73
N ASN A 136 27.13 -16.66 -9.96
CA ASN A 136 28.34 -16.04 -9.41
C ASN A 136 29.31 -15.71 -10.56
N ASP A 137 30.53 -15.24 -10.25
CA ASP A 137 31.53 -14.90 -11.24
C ASP A 137 31.95 -16.08 -12.14
N ALA A 138 31.75 -17.33 -11.69
CA ALA A 138 32.06 -18.54 -12.45
C ALA A 138 30.89 -18.99 -13.37
N GLY A 139 29.71 -18.40 -13.24
CA GLY A 139 28.52 -18.69 -14.04
C GLY A 139 27.33 -19.14 -13.21
N ILE A 140 26.37 -19.81 -13.87
CA ILE A 140 25.11 -20.24 -13.27
C ILE A 140 25.36 -21.35 -12.24
N VAL A 141 24.88 -21.14 -11.02
CA VAL A 141 24.95 -22.10 -9.90
C VAL A 141 23.63 -22.85 -9.76
N ILE A 142 22.50 -22.13 -9.89
CA ILE A 142 21.15 -22.69 -9.83
C ILE A 142 20.35 -22.11 -11.00
N GLN A 143 19.63 -23.00 -11.70
CA GLN A 143 18.58 -22.60 -12.63
C GLN A 143 17.34 -23.43 -12.36
N ARG A 144 16.18 -22.75 -12.21
CA ARG A 144 14.91 -23.40 -11.96
C ARG A 144 13.83 -22.72 -12.80
N THR A 145 12.99 -23.54 -13.42
CA THR A 145 11.82 -23.09 -14.17
C THR A 145 10.58 -23.68 -13.53
N GLU A 146 9.59 -22.86 -13.30
CA GLU A 146 8.29 -23.25 -12.75
C GLU A 146 7.16 -22.87 -13.68
N TYR A 147 6.08 -23.63 -13.59
CA TYR A 147 4.83 -23.34 -14.28
C TYR A 147 3.77 -23.06 -13.24
N THR A 148 3.05 -21.95 -13.39
CA THR A 148 2.02 -21.62 -12.43
C THR A 148 0.63 -21.92 -12.97
N ASP A 149 -0.27 -22.28 -12.04
CA ASP A 149 -1.65 -22.63 -12.34
C ASP A 149 -2.51 -21.35 -12.31
N ILE A 150 -2.87 -20.86 -13.47
CA ILE A 150 -3.67 -19.65 -13.64
C ILE A 150 -5.10 -19.76 -13.08
N THR A 151 -5.61 -20.99 -12.86
CA THR A 151 -6.94 -21.18 -12.27
C THR A 151 -7.03 -20.76 -10.80
N LYS A 152 -5.89 -20.47 -10.19
CA LYS A 152 -5.80 -19.97 -8.80
C LYS A 152 -5.88 -18.44 -8.70
N ALA A 153 -5.99 -17.72 -9.81
CA ALA A 153 -6.20 -16.29 -9.79
C ALA A 153 -7.54 -15.93 -9.10
N ASP A 154 -7.54 -14.81 -8.41
CA ASP A 154 -8.75 -14.27 -7.76
C ASP A 154 -9.75 -13.70 -8.82
N ASP A 155 -10.87 -13.18 -8.35
CA ASP A 155 -11.92 -12.57 -9.18
C ASP A 155 -11.50 -11.28 -9.89
N ARG A 156 -10.32 -10.74 -9.55
CA ARG A 156 -9.69 -9.57 -10.19
C ARG A 156 -8.58 -9.97 -11.17
N GLY A 157 -8.34 -11.26 -11.37
CA GLY A 157 -7.26 -11.76 -12.19
C GLY A 157 -5.88 -11.68 -11.53
N ILE A 158 -5.81 -11.61 -10.20
CA ILE A 158 -4.55 -11.54 -9.47
C ILE A 158 -4.19 -12.95 -8.98
N LEU A 159 -2.99 -13.37 -9.34
CA LEU A 159 -2.42 -14.64 -8.94
C LEU A 159 -1.24 -14.41 -8.00
N ASP A 160 -1.38 -14.85 -6.75
CA ASP A 160 -0.29 -14.87 -5.78
C ASP A 160 0.65 -16.04 -6.07
N HIS A 161 1.91 -15.74 -6.36
CA HIS A 161 2.93 -16.74 -6.62
C HIS A 161 4.05 -16.68 -5.59
N GLY A 162 4.23 -17.75 -4.84
CA GLY A 162 5.30 -17.93 -3.86
C GLY A 162 6.09 -19.21 -4.14
N THR A 163 7.43 -19.12 -4.06
CA THR A 163 8.32 -20.26 -4.19
C THR A 163 9.51 -20.15 -3.24
N ARG A 164 10.22 -21.27 -3.04
CA ARG A 164 11.46 -21.32 -2.27
C ARG A 164 12.57 -21.91 -3.13
N ILE A 165 13.66 -21.19 -3.28
CA ILE A 165 14.89 -21.69 -3.88
C ILE A 165 15.74 -22.34 -2.78
N ASN A 166 16.05 -23.62 -2.94
CA ASN A 166 16.97 -24.31 -2.05
C ASN A 166 18.42 -23.95 -2.39
N ILE A 167 19.16 -23.48 -1.38
CA ILE A 167 20.56 -23.05 -1.51
C ILE A 167 21.51 -23.85 -0.58
N THR A 168 21.04 -24.96 0.00
CA THR A 168 21.79 -25.74 1.00
C THR A 168 23.16 -26.22 0.49
N ASP A 169 23.26 -26.51 -0.80
CA ASP A 169 24.51 -26.99 -1.42
C ASP A 169 25.35 -25.87 -2.05
N VAL A 170 24.96 -24.59 -1.84
CA VAL A 170 25.66 -23.45 -2.40
C VAL A 170 26.65 -22.90 -1.37
N ALA A 171 27.88 -22.65 -1.80
CA ALA A 171 28.90 -22.09 -0.91
C ALA A 171 28.59 -20.65 -0.47
N PRO A 172 28.98 -20.22 0.72
CA PRO A 172 28.92 -18.81 1.08
C PRO A 172 29.65 -17.91 0.07
N GLY A 173 29.11 -16.73 -0.19
CA GLY A 173 29.68 -15.79 -1.16
C GLY A 173 28.67 -14.79 -1.71
N GLU A 174 29.12 -14.01 -2.68
CA GLU A 174 28.28 -13.04 -3.39
C GLU A 174 27.73 -13.68 -4.66
N TYR A 175 26.43 -13.44 -4.89
CA TYR A 175 25.68 -13.99 -6.01
C TYR A 175 24.76 -12.94 -6.59
N ARG A 176 24.25 -13.21 -7.78
CA ARG A 176 23.17 -12.44 -8.40
C ARG A 176 22.02 -13.38 -8.70
N LEU A 177 20.84 -13.06 -8.13
CA LEU A 177 19.60 -13.76 -8.41
C LEU A 177 18.84 -13.00 -9.49
N PHE A 178 18.48 -13.71 -10.55
CA PHE A 178 17.58 -13.22 -11.58
C PHE A 178 16.23 -13.89 -11.46
N VAL A 179 15.19 -13.08 -11.62
CA VAL A 179 13.79 -13.53 -11.66
C VAL A 179 13.17 -13.03 -12.94
N ASP A 180 12.62 -13.95 -13.71
CA ASP A 180 12.02 -13.70 -15.01
C ASP A 180 10.64 -14.32 -15.09
N VAL A 181 9.67 -13.59 -15.66
CA VAL A 181 8.33 -14.06 -15.95
C VAL A 181 8.12 -13.95 -17.47
N GLU A 182 7.91 -15.06 -18.14
CA GLU A 182 7.71 -15.09 -19.57
C GLU A 182 6.47 -14.28 -19.97
N ASN A 183 6.60 -13.45 -21.00
CA ASN A 183 5.55 -12.54 -21.49
C ASN A 183 5.13 -11.42 -20.54
N ASP A 184 5.83 -11.21 -19.42
CA ASP A 184 5.63 -10.02 -18.58
C ASP A 184 6.15 -8.77 -19.33
N THR A 185 5.45 -7.66 -19.16
CA THR A 185 5.88 -6.35 -19.68
C THR A 185 7.08 -5.78 -18.90
N ARG A 186 7.40 -6.34 -17.75
CA ARG A 186 8.58 -5.96 -16.96
C ARG A 186 9.81 -6.68 -17.47
N ASP A 187 10.91 -5.98 -17.38
CA ASP A 187 12.22 -6.59 -17.62
C ASP A 187 12.56 -7.62 -16.53
N ARG A 188 13.44 -8.54 -16.86
CA ARG A 188 14.05 -9.49 -15.94
C ARG A 188 14.63 -8.76 -14.73
N GLU A 189 14.15 -9.07 -13.53
CA GLU A 189 14.64 -8.47 -12.29
C GLU A 189 15.95 -9.14 -11.84
N ALA A 190 16.85 -8.35 -11.25
CA ALA A 190 18.13 -8.82 -10.74
C ALA A 190 18.39 -8.29 -9.33
N PHE A 191 18.83 -9.19 -8.44
CA PHE A 191 19.11 -8.90 -7.04
C PHE A 191 20.52 -9.35 -6.69
N ASP A 192 21.29 -8.48 -6.08
CA ASP A 192 22.56 -8.86 -5.47
C ASP A 192 22.26 -9.60 -4.16
N ILE A 193 22.79 -10.81 -3.99
CA ILE A 193 22.52 -11.75 -2.89
C ILE A 193 23.82 -12.09 -2.19
N THR A 194 23.84 -12.00 -0.86
CA THR A 194 24.93 -12.47 -0.04
C THR A 194 24.53 -13.77 0.66
N LEU A 195 25.21 -14.88 0.37
CA LEU A 195 25.05 -16.13 1.10
C LEU A 195 26.09 -16.24 2.21
N ARG A 196 25.64 -16.51 3.42
CA ARG A 196 26.46 -16.57 4.63
C ARG A 196 26.49 -17.96 5.23
N ASP A 197 27.59 -18.30 5.86
CA ASP A 197 27.69 -19.50 6.66
C ASP A 197 26.73 -19.41 7.87
N PRO A 198 25.99 -20.49 8.24
CA PRO A 198 25.07 -20.50 9.38
C PRO A 198 25.69 -20.14 10.73
N SER A 199 27.02 -20.30 10.86
CA SER A 199 27.79 -19.89 12.06
C SER A 199 28.10 -18.39 12.11
N SER A 200 27.86 -17.64 11.02
CA SER A 200 28.08 -16.20 10.99
C SER A 200 26.90 -15.46 11.61
N GLU A 201 27.17 -14.39 12.36
CA GLU A 201 26.10 -13.51 12.84
C GLU A 201 25.62 -12.59 11.70
N ILE A 202 24.33 -12.67 11.35
CA ILE A 202 23.65 -11.62 10.59
C ILE A 202 23.07 -10.65 11.62
N SER A 203 23.49 -9.39 11.56
CA SER A 203 22.89 -8.35 12.37
C SER A 203 21.42 -8.20 11.97
N GLN A 204 20.52 -8.71 12.80
CA GLN A 204 19.08 -8.54 12.54
C GLN A 204 18.69 -7.08 12.72
N PRO A 205 17.98 -6.49 11.78
CA PRO A 205 17.50 -5.13 11.93
C PRO A 205 16.42 -5.07 13.02
N PHE A 206 16.33 -3.92 13.69
CA PHE A 206 15.17 -3.62 14.51
C PHE A 206 14.01 -3.28 13.56
N ILE A 207 12.98 -4.10 13.57
CA ILE A 207 11.80 -3.93 12.70
C ILE A 207 10.69 -3.28 13.52
N HIS A 208 10.26 -2.09 13.11
CA HIS A 208 9.06 -1.44 13.61
C HIS A 208 7.97 -1.53 12.55
N THR A 209 6.87 -2.17 12.87
CA THR A 209 5.68 -2.26 12.02
C THR A 209 4.64 -1.23 12.46
N ALA A 210 4.24 -0.35 11.55
CA ALA A 210 3.01 0.40 11.76
C ALA A 210 1.84 -0.46 11.30
N PRO A 211 0.81 -0.62 12.14
CA PRO A 211 -0.44 -1.18 11.65
C PRO A 211 -1.03 -0.21 10.62
N GLY A 212 -1.07 -0.62 9.36
CA GLY A 212 -1.86 0.11 8.37
C GLY A 212 -3.35 0.04 8.74
N PRO A 213 -4.17 1.00 8.32
CA PRO A 213 -5.59 0.96 8.60
C PRO A 213 -6.20 -0.32 8.00
N PRO A 214 -7.02 -1.08 8.76
CA PRO A 214 -7.74 -2.21 8.20
C PRO A 214 -8.74 -1.71 7.13
N PRO A 215 -9.17 -2.56 6.18
CA PRO A 215 -10.11 -2.15 5.13
C PRO A 215 -11.43 -1.58 5.63
N THR A 216 -11.76 -1.82 6.90
CA THR A 216 -12.96 -1.29 7.58
C THR A 216 -12.72 0.06 8.25
N ASP A 217 -11.49 0.53 8.31
CA ASP A 217 -11.12 1.80 8.91
C ASP A 217 -11.52 2.97 7.98
N PRO A 218 -12.08 4.07 8.52
CA PRO A 218 -12.34 5.28 7.76
C PRO A 218 -11.13 5.81 6.99
N ASP A 219 -9.96 5.78 7.59
CA ASP A 219 -8.70 6.24 6.98
C ASP A 219 -8.38 5.48 5.68
N PHE A 220 -8.73 4.18 5.62
CA PHE A 220 -8.55 3.40 4.39
C PHE A 220 -9.42 3.91 3.24
N ALA A 221 -10.67 4.28 3.52
CA ALA A 221 -11.57 4.85 2.53
C ALA A 221 -11.14 6.25 2.12
N LEU A 222 -10.71 7.08 3.08
CA LEU A 222 -10.17 8.42 2.84
C LEU A 222 -8.97 8.39 1.91
N ASP A 223 -7.95 7.58 2.23
CA ASP A 223 -6.73 7.47 1.43
C ASP A 223 -7.03 7.08 -0.02
N ARG A 224 -7.91 6.09 -0.21
CA ARG A 224 -8.30 5.65 -1.57
C ARG A 224 -9.13 6.68 -2.31
N ALA A 225 -10.06 7.35 -1.64
CA ALA A 225 -10.89 8.38 -2.26
C ALA A 225 -10.06 9.60 -2.69
N HIS A 226 -9.08 10.01 -1.90
CA HIS A 226 -8.12 11.06 -2.27
C HIS A 226 -7.29 10.68 -3.51
N GLN A 227 -6.84 9.43 -3.59
CA GLN A 227 -6.10 8.94 -4.76
C GLN A 227 -6.99 8.96 -6.01
N LEU A 228 -8.22 8.44 -5.92
CA LEU A 228 -9.18 8.44 -7.02
C LEU A 228 -9.55 9.86 -7.47
N ARG A 229 -9.72 10.80 -6.51
CA ARG A 229 -9.89 12.23 -6.82
C ARG A 229 -8.73 12.77 -7.65
N THR A 230 -7.49 12.47 -7.25
CA THR A 230 -6.28 12.90 -7.95
C THR A 230 -6.20 12.34 -9.38
N LEU A 231 -6.70 11.12 -9.57
CA LEU A 231 -6.79 10.46 -10.88
C LEU A 231 -8.01 10.92 -11.72
N GLY A 232 -8.86 11.80 -11.17
CA GLY A 232 -10.09 12.26 -11.83
C GLY A 232 -11.23 11.22 -11.84
N LYS A 233 -11.12 10.15 -11.07
CA LYS A 233 -12.07 9.04 -10.98
C LYS A 233 -13.10 9.27 -9.86
N ILE A 234 -13.83 10.38 -9.92
CA ILE A 234 -14.76 10.80 -8.85
C ILE A 234 -15.89 9.79 -8.68
N ASP A 235 -16.43 9.24 -9.78
CA ASP A 235 -17.51 8.27 -9.76
C ASP A 235 -17.11 6.93 -9.10
N GLU A 236 -15.81 6.62 -9.00
CA GLU A 236 -15.30 5.47 -8.27
C GLU A 236 -15.04 5.81 -6.79
N ALA A 237 -14.73 7.07 -6.48
CA ALA A 237 -14.43 7.53 -5.12
C ALA A 237 -15.69 7.66 -4.24
N LEU A 238 -16.78 8.18 -4.81
CA LEU A 238 -18.01 8.43 -4.05
C LEU A 238 -18.61 7.18 -3.40
N PRO A 239 -18.76 6.03 -4.11
CA PRO A 239 -19.26 4.79 -3.48
C PRO A 239 -18.43 4.29 -2.31
N LEU A 240 -17.08 4.49 -2.34
CA LEU A 240 -16.22 4.10 -1.23
C LEU A 240 -16.51 4.90 0.04
N LEU A 241 -16.74 6.23 -0.11
CA LEU A 241 -17.11 7.09 1.02
C LEU A 241 -18.52 6.78 1.53
N GLU A 242 -19.46 6.55 0.63
CA GLU A 242 -20.84 6.18 0.99
C GLU A 242 -20.85 4.88 1.80
N GLU A 243 -20.12 3.86 1.36
CA GLU A 243 -20.00 2.60 2.09
C GLU A 243 -19.35 2.79 3.47
N ALA A 244 -18.29 3.57 3.57
CA ALA A 244 -17.63 3.87 4.85
C ALA A 244 -18.58 4.62 5.80
N LEU A 245 -19.31 5.61 5.30
CA LEU A 245 -20.29 6.39 6.07
C LEU A 245 -21.50 5.58 6.55
N THR A 246 -21.81 4.42 5.93
CA THR A 246 -22.83 3.51 6.50
C THR A 246 -22.39 2.87 7.82
N ARG A 247 -21.08 2.80 8.05
CA ARG A 247 -20.46 2.13 9.21
C ARG A 247 -20.08 3.10 10.32
N VAL A 248 -19.65 4.30 9.95
CA VAL A 248 -19.15 5.31 10.89
C VAL A 248 -19.58 6.70 10.44
N ASN A 249 -19.96 7.52 11.43
CA ASN A 249 -20.21 8.94 11.19
C ASN A 249 -18.89 9.71 11.41
N ASP A 250 -18.09 9.83 10.35
CA ASP A 250 -16.80 10.50 10.37
C ASP A 250 -16.88 11.82 9.60
N LYS A 251 -16.34 12.87 10.22
CA LYS A 251 -16.41 14.23 9.67
C LYS A 251 -15.54 14.39 8.42
N GLU A 252 -14.36 13.78 8.39
CA GLU A 252 -13.44 13.92 7.26
C GLU A 252 -13.96 13.20 6.03
N LEU A 253 -14.62 12.02 6.22
CA LEU A 253 -15.32 11.33 5.13
C LEU A 253 -16.43 12.18 4.54
N VAL A 254 -17.25 12.85 5.39
CA VAL A 254 -18.34 13.71 4.93
C VAL A 254 -17.79 14.94 4.20
N GLU A 255 -16.74 15.58 4.71
CA GLU A 255 -16.10 16.73 4.07
C GLU A 255 -15.55 16.34 2.69
N LEU A 256 -14.86 15.20 2.58
CA LEU A 256 -14.36 14.72 1.30
C LEU A 256 -15.51 14.37 0.33
N GLN A 257 -16.60 13.75 0.82
CA GLN A 257 -17.78 13.47 -0.01
C GLN A 257 -18.36 14.74 -0.61
N ILE A 258 -18.51 15.78 0.21
CA ILE A 258 -19.02 17.08 -0.24
C ILE A 258 -18.08 17.70 -1.31
N ASP A 259 -16.77 17.66 -1.07
CA ASP A 259 -15.79 18.17 -2.01
C ASP A 259 -15.86 17.44 -3.36
N LEU A 260 -15.96 16.11 -3.34
CA LEU A 260 -16.07 15.30 -4.56
C LEU A 260 -17.36 15.59 -5.33
N LEU A 261 -18.49 15.73 -4.63
CA LEU A 261 -19.77 16.10 -5.23
C LEU A 261 -19.72 17.51 -5.87
N MET A 262 -19.04 18.45 -5.21
CA MET A 262 -18.80 19.79 -5.75
C MET A 262 -17.92 19.76 -7.01
N ASP A 263 -16.83 18.99 -6.98
CA ASP A 263 -15.92 18.80 -8.12
C ASP A 263 -16.64 18.14 -9.31
N ALA A 264 -17.55 17.20 -9.04
CA ALA A 264 -18.36 16.53 -10.06
C ALA A 264 -19.53 17.40 -10.58
N GLY A 265 -19.81 18.55 -9.97
CA GLY A 265 -20.98 19.38 -10.29
C GLY A 265 -22.32 18.77 -9.85
N ARG A 266 -22.31 17.80 -8.93
CA ARG A 266 -23.51 17.10 -8.40
C ARG A 266 -24.15 17.90 -7.26
N PHE A 267 -24.52 19.16 -7.56
CA PHE A 267 -24.93 20.15 -6.55
C PHE A 267 -26.25 19.81 -5.82
N ASP A 268 -27.14 19.05 -6.43
CA ASP A 268 -28.36 18.59 -5.75
C ASP A 268 -28.00 17.64 -4.60
N GLU A 269 -27.03 16.74 -4.83
CA GLU A 269 -26.57 15.79 -3.82
C GLU A 269 -25.77 16.48 -2.71
N VAL A 270 -25.01 17.53 -3.03
CA VAL A 270 -24.40 18.39 -1.99
C VAL A 270 -25.46 18.94 -1.04
N ARG A 271 -26.60 19.39 -1.56
CA ARG A 271 -27.71 19.88 -0.73
C ARG A 271 -28.32 18.78 0.15
N ASP A 272 -28.44 17.58 -0.40
CA ASP A 272 -29.01 16.44 0.32
C ASP A 272 -28.11 15.99 1.47
N VAL A 273 -26.78 16.03 1.27
CA VAL A 273 -25.78 15.74 2.33
C VAL A 273 -25.75 16.85 3.38
N LEU A 274 -25.72 18.14 2.95
CA LEU A 274 -25.57 19.27 3.88
C LEU A 274 -26.87 19.60 4.65
N GLY A 275 -28.03 19.26 4.11
CA GLY A 275 -29.31 19.59 4.72
C GLY A 275 -29.46 19.10 6.17
N PRO A 276 -29.28 17.80 6.44
CA PRO A 276 -29.30 17.26 7.80
C PRO A 276 -28.23 17.87 8.72
N LEU A 277 -27.02 18.05 8.22
CA LEU A 277 -25.90 18.60 8.99
C LEU A 277 -26.13 20.04 9.42
N LEU A 278 -26.77 20.86 8.58
CA LEU A 278 -27.13 22.22 8.92
C LEU A 278 -28.37 22.33 9.86
N VAL A 279 -29.07 21.21 10.07
CA VAL A 279 -30.12 21.15 11.14
C VAL A 279 -29.42 20.92 12.49
N GLU A 280 -28.35 20.14 12.51
CA GLU A 280 -27.53 19.86 13.73
C GLU A 280 -26.67 21.06 14.11
N ASP A 281 -25.98 21.67 13.13
CA ASP A 281 -25.14 22.88 13.32
C ASP A 281 -25.55 24.01 12.35
N PRO A 282 -26.60 24.78 12.72
CA PRO A 282 -27.15 25.84 11.87
C PRO A 282 -26.23 27.02 11.64
N SER A 283 -25.17 27.17 12.44
CA SER A 283 -24.22 28.28 12.39
C SER A 283 -22.89 27.92 11.73
N ASN A 284 -22.76 26.72 11.16
CA ASN A 284 -21.54 26.30 10.49
C ASN A 284 -21.28 27.12 9.21
N VAL A 285 -20.38 28.08 9.33
CA VAL A 285 -20.06 29.03 8.24
C VAL A 285 -19.58 28.32 6.98
N THR A 286 -18.76 27.27 7.12
CA THR A 286 -18.23 26.51 5.99
C THR A 286 -19.36 25.81 5.24
N MET A 287 -20.22 25.09 5.94
CA MET A 287 -21.36 24.39 5.34
C MET A 287 -22.37 25.38 4.71
N LEU A 288 -22.59 26.52 5.36
CA LEU A 288 -23.45 27.59 4.83
C LEU A 288 -22.88 28.17 3.52
N LYS A 289 -21.58 28.34 3.41
CA LYS A 289 -20.94 28.82 2.17
C LYS A 289 -21.04 27.77 1.05
N VAL A 290 -20.82 26.50 1.35
CA VAL A 290 -20.89 25.43 0.36
C VAL A 290 -22.31 25.25 -0.17
N ILE A 291 -23.33 25.22 0.71
CA ILE A 291 -24.74 25.07 0.27
C ILE A 291 -25.21 26.29 -0.51
N ALA A 292 -24.71 27.50 -0.15
CA ALA A 292 -25.03 28.70 -0.91
C ALA A 292 -24.45 28.62 -2.34
N LEU A 293 -23.19 28.15 -2.48
CA LEU A 293 -22.54 27.95 -3.77
C LEU A 293 -23.25 26.87 -4.60
N ALA A 294 -23.60 25.73 -3.99
CA ALA A 294 -24.37 24.69 -4.66
C ALA A 294 -25.71 25.22 -5.21
N ASN A 295 -26.47 25.98 -4.40
CA ASN A 295 -27.71 26.60 -4.85
C ASN A 295 -27.48 27.62 -5.98
N ALA A 296 -26.41 28.41 -5.95
CA ALA A 296 -26.05 29.32 -7.03
C ALA A 296 -25.84 28.59 -8.36
N ASN A 297 -25.11 27.48 -8.34
CA ASN A 297 -24.86 26.66 -9.53
C ASN A 297 -26.10 25.96 -10.06
N LEU A 298 -27.05 25.62 -9.20
CA LEU A 298 -28.35 25.10 -9.59
C LEU A 298 -29.32 26.17 -10.12
N GLY A 299 -28.93 27.47 -10.10
CA GLY A 299 -29.80 28.57 -10.47
C GLY A 299 -30.82 28.98 -9.37
N ASN A 300 -30.72 28.39 -8.19
CA ASN A 300 -31.58 28.70 -7.02
C ASN A 300 -31.07 29.96 -6.30
N HIS A 301 -31.04 31.08 -7.01
CA HIS A 301 -30.37 32.30 -6.55
C HIS A 301 -30.95 32.88 -5.23
N TRP A 302 -32.26 32.74 -5.00
CA TRP A 302 -32.88 33.20 -3.76
C TRP A 302 -32.39 32.40 -2.53
N ASP A 303 -32.32 31.09 -2.65
CA ASP A 303 -31.79 30.26 -1.56
C ASP A 303 -30.31 30.50 -1.35
N SER A 304 -29.54 30.67 -2.41
CA SER A 304 -28.14 31.04 -2.32
C SER A 304 -27.93 32.33 -1.52
N ILE A 305 -28.69 33.40 -1.84
CA ILE A 305 -28.64 34.68 -1.12
C ILE A 305 -28.99 34.49 0.36
N ARG A 306 -30.05 33.72 0.67
CA ARG A 306 -30.48 33.47 2.06
C ARG A 306 -29.36 32.78 2.87
N TYR A 307 -28.65 31.84 2.28
CA TYR A 307 -27.52 31.18 2.97
C TYR A 307 -26.33 32.13 3.16
N TYR A 308 -26.01 32.96 2.18
CA TYR A 308 -24.96 33.98 2.35
C TYR A 308 -25.34 35.05 3.37
N GLU A 309 -26.60 35.44 3.49
CA GLU A 309 -27.07 36.33 4.56
C GLU A 309 -26.89 35.69 5.95
N ARG A 310 -27.16 34.39 6.08
CA ARG A 310 -26.88 33.66 7.33
C ARG A 310 -25.36 33.64 7.67
N VAL A 311 -24.51 33.42 6.66
CA VAL A 311 -23.04 33.51 6.84
C VAL A 311 -22.68 34.87 7.42
N ARG A 312 -23.18 35.95 6.81
CA ARG A 312 -22.89 37.31 7.28
C ARG A 312 -23.33 37.55 8.73
N ILE A 313 -24.50 37.06 9.11
CA ILE A 313 -25.00 37.19 10.49
C ILE A 313 -24.11 36.47 11.48
N VAL A 314 -23.70 35.23 11.16
CA VAL A 314 -22.83 34.43 12.04
C VAL A 314 -21.42 35.00 12.15
N GLU A 315 -20.89 35.61 11.10
CA GLU A 315 -19.54 36.25 11.11
C GLU A 315 -19.54 37.63 11.82
N GLU A 316 -20.72 38.26 12.01
CA GLU A 316 -20.87 39.56 12.71
C GLU A 316 -21.15 39.42 14.22
N GLU A 317 -21.51 38.19 14.71
CA GLU A 317 -21.73 37.88 16.13
C GLU A 317 -20.40 37.45 16.82
#